data_e28e02dc942481edcbe509efb7dd3796
#
_entry.id   e28e02dc942481edcbe509efb7dd3796
#
_cell.length_a   1.000
_cell.length_b   1.000
_cell.length_c   1.000
_cell.angle_alpha   90.00
_cell.angle_beta   90.00
_cell.angle_gamma   90.00
#
_symmetry.space_group_name_H-M   'P 1'
#
loop_
_entity.id
_entity.type
_entity.pdbx_description
1 polymer ?
#
loop_
_entity_poly.entity_id
_entity_poly.type
_entity_poly.pdbx_seq_one_letter_code
_entity_poly.pdbx_strand_id
1 'polypeptide(L)'
;MSRIRLGVAALLCVALGATVTAQDKATFALKLEKDKAFYQKMSTTVTQIIKVQGQDLTQKQDSTFFFKWTPDKQDGDKWVVKQKVEGVVMSIDISGNPITYDSTKKDQPGSAGNPGLMDFFKNLDGSEFAVTLNTKDWKVEKVDGKDEFVKKLGAGSTQMDSLLKKIMTDDALKQMADPTYGLIPDGPKAVNDTWEKKQTLNLGPIGSYDVTYKFTYKGKEPGKTLDRIEVAPSLTYKAPTEAADGLLFKIKAGTLESKPLDAGQKPSVVLFNATTGRIESATISLKLKGDLTVTIGGTDTKVELEQTQTTTVDGSNDSLLPGATPATPPTAPAPPKK
;
A
#
# COMPACT_ATOMS: atom_id res chain seq x y z
N MET A 1 45.12 79.50 6.07
CA MET A 1 45.95 78.49 5.35
C MET A 1 45.86 77.18 6.10
N SER A 2 44.95 76.30 5.70
CA SER A 2 44.82 74.99 6.35
C SER A 2 44.58 73.97 5.22
N ARG A 3 45.49 72.99 5.13
CA ARG A 3 45.47 71.96 4.09
C ARG A 3 44.64 70.76 4.59
N ILE A 4 43.54 70.51 3.91
CA ILE A 4 42.71 69.33 4.12
C ILE A 4 43.33 68.17 3.38
N ARG A 5 43.69 67.10 4.13
CA ARG A 5 44.14 65.82 3.53
C ARG A 5 42.91 64.89 3.41
N LEU A 6 42.52 64.57 2.21
CA LEU A 6 41.54 63.51 1.91
C LEU A 6 42.21 62.15 2.18
N GLY A 7 41.61 61.40 3.10
CA GLY A 7 41.88 59.99 3.29
C GLY A 7 40.94 59.13 2.44
N VAL A 8 41.51 58.38 1.49
CA VAL A 8 40.72 57.38 0.68
C VAL A 8 40.61 56.10 1.54
N ALA A 9 39.40 55.82 1.99
CA ALA A 9 39.08 54.52 2.62
C ALA A 9 38.73 53.54 1.52
N ALA A 10 39.61 52.56 1.26
CA ALA A 10 39.34 51.44 0.38
C ALA A 10 38.42 50.46 1.07
N LEU A 11 37.16 50.37 0.65
CA LEU A 11 36.18 49.36 1.10
C LEU A 11 36.49 48.03 0.40
N LEU A 12 37.09 47.10 1.14
CA LEU A 12 37.31 45.71 0.68
C LEU A 12 36.00 44.96 0.81
N CYS A 13 35.20 44.84 -0.29
CA CYS A 13 34.08 43.93 -0.37
C CYS A 13 34.59 42.48 -0.48
N VAL A 14 34.64 41.74 0.65
CA VAL A 14 34.82 40.29 0.65
C VAL A 14 33.51 39.68 0.14
N ALA A 15 33.44 39.35 -1.12
CA ALA A 15 32.38 38.51 -1.67
C ALA A 15 32.55 37.10 -1.08
N LEU A 16 31.82 36.77 -0.01
CA LEU A 16 31.62 35.40 0.42
C LEU A 16 30.79 34.69 -0.68
N GLY A 17 31.49 34.07 -1.60
CA GLY A 17 30.89 33.13 -2.54
C GLY A 17 30.34 31.96 -1.75
N ALA A 18 29.05 31.98 -1.43
CA ALA A 18 28.32 30.81 -1.01
C ALA A 18 28.40 29.81 -2.18
N THR A 19 29.28 28.84 -2.08
CA THR A 19 29.25 27.67 -2.94
C THR A 19 27.94 26.97 -2.66
N VAL A 20 26.93 27.21 -3.48
CA VAL A 20 25.73 26.39 -3.53
C VAL A 20 26.22 25.03 -4.03
N THR A 21 26.55 24.13 -3.11
CA THR A 21 26.73 22.72 -3.44
C THR A 21 25.44 22.28 -4.06
N ALA A 22 25.49 21.95 -5.34
CA ALA A 22 24.36 21.30 -6.01
C ALA A 22 23.97 20.09 -5.17
N GLN A 23 22.85 20.17 -4.50
CA GLN A 23 22.38 19.11 -3.63
C GLN A 23 22.08 17.90 -4.53
N ASP A 24 22.80 16.80 -4.32
CA ASP A 24 22.62 15.59 -5.12
C ASP A 24 21.16 15.16 -5.08
N LYS A 25 20.55 15.11 -6.28
CA LYS A 25 19.15 14.69 -6.42
C LYS A 25 19.07 13.18 -6.56
N ALA A 26 18.19 12.55 -5.80
CA ALA A 26 17.88 11.15 -5.97
C ALA A 26 16.89 10.95 -7.12
N THR A 27 17.14 9.93 -7.94
CA THR A 27 16.23 9.48 -8.99
C THR A 27 15.54 8.20 -8.52
N PHE A 28 14.21 8.26 -8.48
CA PHE A 28 13.37 7.11 -8.12
C PHE A 28 12.82 6.52 -9.42
N ALA A 29 13.21 5.29 -9.71
CA ALA A 29 12.74 4.59 -10.89
C ALA A 29 12.60 3.10 -10.57
N LEU A 30 11.48 2.52 -10.97
CA LEU A 30 11.32 1.06 -10.89
C LEU A 30 12.24 0.40 -11.91
N LYS A 31 12.85 -0.72 -11.51
CA LYS A 31 13.71 -1.53 -12.37
C LYS A 31 13.07 -2.91 -12.50
N LEU A 32 12.47 -3.14 -13.64
CA LEU A 32 11.84 -4.41 -13.97
C LEU A 32 12.68 -5.12 -15.03
N GLU A 33 12.89 -6.41 -14.85
CA GLU A 33 13.61 -7.26 -15.79
C GLU A 33 12.72 -8.46 -16.09
N LYS A 34 12.56 -8.78 -17.38
CA LYS A 34 11.71 -9.89 -17.83
C LYS A 34 12.07 -11.17 -17.09
N ASP A 35 11.05 -11.90 -16.63
CA ASP A 35 11.13 -13.19 -15.93
C ASP A 35 11.91 -13.16 -14.59
N LYS A 36 12.40 -11.98 -14.15
CA LYS A 36 13.04 -11.83 -12.83
C LYS A 36 11.98 -11.46 -11.79
N ALA A 37 11.52 -12.46 -11.08
CA ALA A 37 10.56 -12.26 -10.01
C ALA A 37 11.17 -11.48 -8.84
N PHE A 38 10.31 -10.76 -8.11
CA PHE A 38 10.59 -10.21 -6.79
C PHE A 38 9.40 -10.47 -5.87
N TYR A 39 9.62 -10.34 -4.58
CA TYR A 39 8.66 -10.76 -3.57
C TYR A 39 8.39 -9.63 -2.60
N GLN A 40 7.19 -9.62 -2.06
CA GLN A 40 6.78 -8.69 -1.01
C GLN A 40 5.98 -9.43 0.04
N LYS A 41 6.29 -9.13 1.30
CA LYS A 41 5.46 -9.50 2.45
C LYS A 41 4.81 -8.23 2.95
N MET A 42 3.49 -8.22 2.99
CA MET A 42 2.70 -7.10 3.50
C MET A 42 1.95 -7.57 4.75
N SER A 43 2.24 -6.95 5.88
CA SER A 43 1.55 -7.24 7.15
C SER A 43 0.79 -5.99 7.59
N THR A 44 -0.49 -6.18 7.93
CA THR A 44 -1.37 -5.09 8.39
C THR A 44 -2.00 -5.48 9.72
N THR A 45 -1.82 -4.63 10.72
CA THR A 45 -2.52 -4.69 12.00
C THR A 45 -3.56 -3.58 12.05
N VAL A 46 -4.80 -3.94 12.36
CA VAL A 46 -5.93 -3.02 12.54
C VAL A 46 -6.51 -3.21 13.94
N THR A 47 -6.70 -2.10 14.64
CA THR A 47 -7.54 -2.06 15.84
C THR A 47 -8.69 -1.10 15.56
N GLN A 48 -9.91 -1.59 15.72
CA GLN A 48 -11.12 -0.84 15.43
C GLN A 48 -12.06 -0.87 16.64
N ILE A 49 -12.56 0.29 17.02
CA ILE A 49 -13.59 0.45 18.03
C ILE A 49 -14.83 0.96 17.31
N ILE A 50 -15.89 0.17 17.36
CA ILE A 50 -17.19 0.45 16.75
C ILE A 50 -18.17 0.67 17.89
N LYS A 51 -18.75 1.85 17.99
CA LYS A 51 -19.78 2.14 18.98
C LYS A 51 -21.16 2.15 18.32
N VAL A 52 -22.01 1.24 18.76
CA VAL A 52 -23.40 1.11 18.28
C VAL A 52 -24.34 1.25 19.47
N GLN A 53 -25.25 2.23 19.44
CA GLN A 53 -26.23 2.46 20.52
C GLN A 53 -25.58 2.57 21.93
N GLY A 54 -24.37 3.15 22.00
CA GLY A 54 -23.64 3.33 23.25
C GLY A 54 -22.84 2.10 23.73
N GLN A 55 -22.87 0.99 22.98
CA GLN A 55 -22.06 -0.22 23.27
C GLN A 55 -20.82 -0.23 22.37
N ASP A 56 -19.67 -0.47 22.97
CA ASP A 56 -18.41 -0.58 22.27
C ASP A 56 -18.17 -2.03 21.82
N LEU A 57 -17.90 -2.21 20.54
CA LEU A 57 -17.42 -3.45 19.94
C LEU A 57 -15.98 -3.24 19.50
N THR A 58 -15.06 -4.00 20.05
CA THR A 58 -13.65 -3.98 19.65
C THR A 58 -13.36 -5.08 18.64
N GLN A 59 -12.77 -4.71 17.51
CA GLN A 59 -12.24 -5.65 16.54
C GLN A 59 -10.72 -5.46 16.41
N LYS A 60 -9.99 -6.57 16.42
CA LYS A 60 -8.57 -6.60 16.07
C LYS A 60 -8.38 -7.50 14.88
N GLN A 61 -7.54 -7.06 13.95
CA GLN A 61 -7.20 -7.85 12.77
C GLN A 61 -5.70 -7.76 12.53
N ASP A 62 -5.09 -8.93 12.36
CA ASP A 62 -3.74 -9.07 11.86
C ASP A 62 -3.80 -9.87 10.56
N SER A 63 -3.20 -9.32 9.51
CA SER A 63 -3.14 -9.96 8.20
C SER A 63 -1.75 -9.89 7.62
N THR A 64 -1.30 -10.98 7.01
CA THR A 64 -0.03 -11.02 6.28
C THR A 64 -0.29 -11.69 4.94
N PHE A 65 0.13 -11.00 3.88
CA PHE A 65 0.09 -11.49 2.50
C PHE A 65 1.52 -11.63 1.97
N PHE A 66 1.76 -12.73 1.28
CA PHE A 66 3.01 -12.97 0.56
C PHE A 66 2.73 -12.89 -0.93
N PHE A 67 3.38 -11.95 -1.58
CA PHE A 67 3.20 -11.70 -3.02
C PHE A 67 4.45 -12.06 -3.78
N LYS A 68 4.26 -12.67 -4.95
CA LYS A 68 5.27 -12.80 -5.98
C LYS A 68 4.87 -11.92 -7.16
N TRP A 69 5.80 -11.09 -7.61
CA TRP A 69 5.67 -10.25 -8.77
C TRP A 69 6.60 -10.74 -9.86
N THR A 70 6.07 -10.98 -11.06
CA THR A 70 6.86 -11.46 -12.19
C THR A 70 6.64 -10.53 -13.38
N PRO A 71 7.63 -9.69 -13.74
CA PRO A 71 7.59 -8.95 -14.99
C PRO A 71 7.57 -9.94 -16.17
N ASP A 72 6.52 -9.90 -16.98
CA ASP A 72 6.29 -10.88 -18.06
C ASP A 72 6.79 -10.37 -19.40
N LYS A 73 6.34 -9.19 -19.81
CA LYS A 73 6.73 -8.58 -21.08
C LYS A 73 6.74 -7.06 -21.00
N GLN A 74 7.61 -6.48 -21.83
CA GLN A 74 7.63 -5.05 -22.10
C GLN A 74 7.19 -4.80 -23.55
N ASP A 75 6.31 -3.82 -23.74
CA ASP A 75 5.89 -3.33 -25.04
C ASP A 75 5.95 -1.80 -25.02
N GLY A 76 6.98 -1.25 -25.67
CA GLY A 76 7.28 0.17 -25.62
C GLY A 76 7.43 0.68 -24.17
N ASP A 77 6.58 1.64 -23.82
CA ASP A 77 6.56 2.24 -22.47
C ASP A 77 5.69 1.45 -21.46
N LYS A 78 5.30 0.21 -21.77
CA LYS A 78 4.40 -0.56 -20.91
C LYS A 78 5.04 -1.86 -20.45
N TRP A 79 4.91 -2.15 -19.16
CA TRP A 79 5.24 -3.44 -18.58
C TRP A 79 3.97 -4.20 -18.17
N VAL A 80 3.90 -5.46 -18.53
CA VAL A 80 2.94 -6.40 -17.95
C VAL A 80 3.63 -7.15 -16.82
N VAL A 81 3.07 -7.05 -15.62
CA VAL A 81 3.60 -7.67 -14.40
C VAL A 81 2.52 -8.55 -13.79
N LYS A 82 2.81 -9.85 -13.63
CA LYS A 82 1.93 -10.80 -12.95
C LYS A 82 2.11 -10.68 -11.45
N GLN A 83 1.01 -10.57 -10.73
CA GLN A 83 0.98 -10.63 -9.27
C GLN A 83 0.31 -11.92 -8.83
N LYS A 84 1.01 -12.70 -8.03
CA LYS A 84 0.48 -13.93 -7.42
C LYS A 84 0.50 -13.80 -5.91
N VAL A 85 -0.60 -14.19 -5.27
CA VAL A 85 -0.67 -14.38 -3.82
C VAL A 85 -0.06 -15.75 -3.52
N GLU A 86 1.08 -15.80 -2.85
CA GLU A 86 1.78 -17.05 -2.50
C GLU A 86 1.43 -17.56 -1.12
N GLY A 87 0.83 -16.73 -0.29
CA GLY A 87 0.40 -17.12 1.04
C GLY A 87 -0.41 -16.03 1.74
N VAL A 88 -1.27 -16.46 2.64
CA VAL A 88 -2.16 -15.61 3.44
C VAL A 88 -2.14 -16.10 4.89
N VAL A 89 -1.87 -15.19 5.81
CA VAL A 89 -2.07 -15.43 7.25
C VAL A 89 -3.02 -14.36 7.76
N MET A 90 -4.10 -14.77 8.41
CA MET A 90 -5.15 -13.87 8.87
C MET A 90 -5.60 -14.26 10.28
N SER A 91 -5.75 -13.26 11.14
CA SER A 91 -6.40 -13.38 12.44
C SER A 91 -7.35 -12.19 12.60
N ILE A 92 -8.63 -12.47 12.84
CA ILE A 92 -9.65 -11.47 13.13
C ILE A 92 -10.27 -11.82 14.47
N ASP A 93 -10.16 -10.95 15.45
CA ASP A 93 -10.80 -11.09 16.75
C ASP A 93 -11.94 -10.07 16.86
N ILE A 94 -13.14 -10.53 17.03
CA ILE A 94 -14.33 -9.71 17.26
C ILE A 94 -14.80 -9.97 18.69
N SER A 95 -14.48 -9.03 19.58
CA SER A 95 -14.88 -9.10 21.01
C SER A 95 -14.53 -10.43 21.68
N GLY A 96 -13.31 -10.95 21.46
CA GLY A 96 -12.82 -12.18 22.06
C GLY A 96 -13.14 -13.47 21.28
N ASN A 97 -13.70 -13.35 20.07
CA ASN A 97 -14.01 -14.49 19.20
C ASN A 97 -13.06 -14.49 17.97
N PRO A 98 -11.90 -15.18 18.05
CA PRO A 98 -10.93 -15.17 16.98
C PRO A 98 -11.32 -16.10 15.82
N ILE A 99 -11.14 -15.60 14.60
CA ILE A 99 -11.17 -16.35 13.36
C ILE A 99 -9.76 -16.31 12.77
N THR A 100 -9.15 -17.48 12.55
CA THR A 100 -7.77 -17.56 12.05
C THR A 100 -7.68 -18.40 10.79
N TYR A 101 -6.79 -17.98 9.88
CA TYR A 101 -6.41 -18.71 8.68
C TYR A 101 -4.91 -18.57 8.44
N ASP A 102 -4.21 -19.65 8.07
CA ASP A 102 -2.77 -19.64 7.80
C ASP A 102 -2.44 -20.63 6.69
N SER A 103 -2.37 -20.14 5.43
CA SER A 103 -2.07 -20.98 4.27
C SER A 103 -0.65 -21.58 4.31
N THR A 104 0.24 -21.07 5.15
CA THR A 104 1.62 -21.59 5.26
C THR A 104 1.70 -22.88 6.09
N LYS A 105 0.62 -23.24 6.77
CA LYS A 105 0.51 -24.48 7.57
C LYS A 105 -0.31 -25.54 6.83
N LYS A 106 0.15 -26.79 6.88
CA LYS A 106 -0.56 -27.91 6.24
C LYS A 106 -1.85 -28.29 6.97
N ASP A 107 -1.84 -28.20 8.29
CA ASP A 107 -2.98 -28.56 9.13
C ASP A 107 -3.63 -27.28 9.66
N GLN A 108 -4.77 -26.91 9.08
CA GLN A 108 -5.57 -25.80 9.57
C GLN A 108 -6.52 -26.34 10.65
N PRO A 109 -6.44 -25.88 11.91
CA PRO A 109 -7.53 -26.12 12.84
C PRO A 109 -8.78 -25.50 12.23
N GLY A 110 -9.84 -26.29 12.04
CA GLY A 110 -11.10 -25.76 11.49
C GLY A 110 -11.55 -24.60 12.35
N SER A 111 -11.52 -23.39 11.78
CA SER A 111 -12.06 -22.21 12.46
C SER A 111 -13.57 -22.39 12.57
N ALA A 112 -14.04 -22.77 13.74
CA ALA A 112 -15.46 -22.81 14.03
C ALA A 112 -15.97 -21.36 13.94
N GLY A 113 -16.72 -21.02 12.89
CA GLY A 113 -17.41 -19.76 12.94
C GLY A 113 -17.90 -19.16 11.61
N ASN A 114 -17.14 -19.21 10.53
CA ASN A 114 -17.59 -18.62 9.26
C ASN A 114 -17.00 -19.36 8.05
N PRO A 115 -17.68 -20.41 7.54
CA PRO A 115 -17.19 -21.19 6.40
C PRO A 115 -16.92 -20.34 5.15
N GLY A 116 -17.79 -19.36 4.85
CA GLY A 116 -17.64 -18.50 3.68
C GLY A 116 -16.39 -17.62 3.72
N LEU A 117 -15.99 -17.15 4.90
CA LEU A 117 -14.77 -16.38 5.08
C LEU A 117 -13.52 -17.27 4.94
N MET A 118 -13.58 -18.48 5.43
CA MET A 118 -12.49 -19.47 5.27
C MET A 118 -12.30 -19.86 3.80
N ASP A 119 -13.40 -20.11 3.07
CA ASP A 119 -13.35 -20.39 1.64
C ASP A 119 -12.78 -19.20 0.84
N PHE A 120 -13.13 -17.98 1.22
CA PHE A 120 -12.57 -16.77 0.63
C PHE A 120 -11.04 -16.74 0.78
N PHE A 121 -10.49 -16.92 1.99
CA PHE A 121 -9.04 -16.91 2.21
C PHE A 121 -8.34 -18.06 1.50
N LYS A 122 -8.94 -19.26 1.48
CA LYS A 122 -8.43 -20.41 0.74
C LYS A 122 -8.38 -20.13 -0.76
N ASN A 123 -9.39 -19.47 -1.29
CA ASN A 123 -9.45 -19.12 -2.71
C ASN A 123 -8.49 -17.99 -3.08
N LEU A 124 -8.17 -17.11 -2.12
CA LEU A 124 -7.20 -16.04 -2.32
C LEU A 124 -5.77 -16.58 -2.44
N ASP A 125 -5.44 -17.63 -1.68
CA ASP A 125 -4.15 -18.31 -1.81
C ASP A 125 -3.96 -18.91 -3.21
N GLY A 126 -2.79 -18.68 -3.82
CA GLY A 126 -2.48 -19.08 -5.18
C GLY A 126 -3.26 -18.35 -6.28
N SER A 127 -4.03 -17.31 -5.97
CA SER A 127 -4.69 -16.50 -6.99
C SER A 127 -3.71 -15.55 -7.66
N GLU A 128 -3.96 -15.24 -8.93
CA GLU A 128 -3.08 -14.43 -9.77
C GLU A 128 -3.89 -13.52 -10.68
N PHE A 129 -3.37 -12.33 -10.93
CA PHE A 129 -3.80 -11.43 -12.00
C PHE A 129 -2.60 -10.67 -12.56
N ALA A 130 -2.75 -10.01 -13.70
CA ALA A 130 -1.69 -9.21 -14.28
C ALA A 130 -2.08 -7.73 -14.34
N VAL A 131 -1.10 -6.87 -14.08
CA VAL A 131 -1.24 -5.42 -14.23
C VAL A 131 -0.37 -4.92 -15.38
N THR A 132 -0.91 -3.98 -16.16
CA THR A 132 -0.14 -3.24 -17.16
C THR A 132 0.24 -1.89 -16.57
N LEU A 133 1.55 -1.64 -16.46
CA LEU A 133 2.15 -0.41 -15.94
C LEU A 133 2.65 0.47 -17.07
N ASN A 134 2.35 1.75 -17.04
CA ASN A 134 3.00 2.74 -17.89
C ASN A 134 4.30 3.21 -17.23
N THR A 135 5.43 3.06 -17.92
CA THR A 135 6.75 3.38 -17.34
C THR A 135 7.07 4.87 -17.30
N LYS A 136 6.25 5.73 -17.91
CA LYS A 136 6.44 7.19 -17.86
C LYS A 136 5.97 7.79 -16.54
N ASP A 137 4.86 7.28 -16.02
CA ASP A 137 4.24 7.80 -14.81
C ASP A 137 3.95 6.72 -13.75
N TRP A 138 4.32 5.48 -14.05
CA TRP A 138 4.15 4.27 -13.20
C TRP A 138 2.71 4.00 -12.76
N LYS A 139 1.74 4.44 -13.57
CA LYS A 139 0.34 4.16 -13.34
C LYS A 139 -0.08 2.80 -13.85
N VAL A 140 -0.98 2.18 -13.13
CA VAL A 140 -1.66 0.96 -13.56
C VAL A 140 -2.73 1.34 -14.58
N GLU A 141 -2.55 0.96 -15.84
CA GLU A 141 -3.51 1.23 -16.92
C GLU A 141 -4.56 0.14 -17.06
N LYS A 142 -4.20 -1.12 -16.81
CA LYS A 142 -5.05 -2.27 -17.03
C LYS A 142 -4.80 -3.36 -15.99
N VAL A 143 -5.87 -4.10 -15.68
CA VAL A 143 -5.80 -5.34 -14.91
C VAL A 143 -6.38 -6.46 -15.76
N ASP A 144 -5.61 -7.51 -16.02
CA ASP A 144 -6.01 -8.71 -16.74
C ASP A 144 -6.20 -9.88 -15.78
N GLY A 145 -7.16 -10.78 -16.08
CA GLY A 145 -7.49 -11.91 -15.20
C GLY A 145 -8.45 -11.58 -14.06
N LYS A 146 -9.04 -10.37 -14.06
CA LYS A 146 -9.97 -9.95 -13.02
C LYS A 146 -11.16 -10.88 -12.85
N ASP A 147 -11.81 -11.27 -13.94
CA ASP A 147 -13.06 -12.03 -13.86
C ASP A 147 -12.82 -13.42 -13.27
N GLU A 148 -11.73 -14.08 -13.65
CA GLU A 148 -11.30 -15.36 -13.07
C GLU A 148 -10.92 -15.20 -11.61
N PHE A 149 -10.21 -14.13 -11.28
CA PHE A 149 -9.80 -13.80 -9.91
C PHE A 149 -11.03 -13.60 -9.03
N VAL A 150 -11.96 -12.73 -9.41
CA VAL A 150 -13.19 -12.44 -8.65
C VAL A 150 -14.07 -13.68 -8.55
N LYS A 151 -14.23 -14.45 -9.63
CA LYS A 151 -14.97 -15.72 -9.63
C LYS A 151 -14.36 -16.73 -8.68
N LYS A 152 -13.04 -16.86 -8.65
CA LYS A 152 -12.34 -17.75 -7.72
C LYS A 152 -12.61 -17.33 -6.27
N LEU A 153 -12.51 -16.04 -5.95
CA LEU A 153 -12.72 -15.53 -4.59
C LEU A 153 -14.17 -15.71 -4.12
N GLY A 154 -15.15 -15.54 -5.01
CA GLY A 154 -16.58 -15.69 -4.71
C GLY A 154 -17.06 -17.14 -4.69
N ALA A 155 -16.22 -18.11 -5.06
CA ALA A 155 -16.61 -19.51 -5.12
C ALA A 155 -17.02 -20.03 -3.74
N GLY A 156 -18.21 -20.61 -3.65
CA GLY A 156 -18.77 -21.14 -2.39
C GLY A 156 -19.85 -20.26 -1.75
N SER A 157 -19.98 -18.98 -2.16
CA SER A 157 -21.01 -18.08 -1.63
C SER A 157 -21.54 -17.12 -2.67
N THR A 158 -22.78 -17.29 -3.09
CA THR A 158 -23.46 -16.40 -4.04
C THR A 158 -23.49 -14.94 -3.56
N GLN A 159 -23.64 -14.74 -2.26
CA GLN A 159 -23.64 -13.41 -1.66
C GLN A 159 -22.24 -12.78 -1.72
N MET A 160 -21.18 -13.53 -1.43
CA MET A 160 -19.79 -13.06 -1.55
C MET A 160 -19.46 -12.75 -3.01
N ASP A 161 -19.80 -13.62 -3.95
CA ASP A 161 -19.59 -13.40 -5.38
C ASP A 161 -20.27 -12.11 -5.86
N SER A 162 -21.53 -11.90 -5.46
CA SER A 162 -22.28 -10.67 -5.80
C SER A 162 -21.64 -9.40 -5.21
N LEU A 163 -21.14 -9.46 -3.98
CA LEU A 163 -20.45 -8.35 -3.33
C LEU A 163 -19.11 -8.06 -4.02
N LEU A 164 -18.29 -9.10 -4.24
CA LEU A 164 -16.98 -8.95 -4.87
C LEU A 164 -17.08 -8.36 -6.27
N LYS A 165 -18.04 -8.78 -7.08
CA LYS A 165 -18.29 -8.20 -8.42
C LYS A 165 -18.61 -6.71 -8.36
N LYS A 166 -19.24 -6.24 -7.30
CA LYS A 166 -19.59 -4.82 -7.11
C LYS A 166 -18.41 -3.97 -6.61
N ILE A 167 -17.55 -4.53 -5.75
CA ILE A 167 -16.43 -3.79 -5.14
C ILE A 167 -15.12 -3.93 -5.90
N MET A 168 -14.88 -5.06 -6.57
CA MET A 168 -13.66 -5.32 -7.34
C MET A 168 -13.85 -4.96 -8.82
N THR A 169 -14.19 -3.70 -9.09
CA THR A 169 -14.23 -3.16 -10.43
C THR A 169 -12.82 -3.01 -11.01
N ASP A 170 -12.67 -2.82 -12.31
CA ASP A 170 -11.35 -2.57 -12.93
C ASP A 170 -10.66 -1.38 -12.30
N ASP A 171 -11.41 -0.30 -12.04
CA ASP A 171 -10.84 0.91 -11.45
C ASP A 171 -10.44 0.68 -9.98
N ALA A 172 -11.24 -0.07 -9.20
CA ALA A 172 -10.87 -0.42 -7.83
C ALA A 172 -9.59 -1.27 -7.79
N LEU A 173 -9.46 -2.28 -8.64
CA LEU A 173 -8.26 -3.11 -8.70
C LEU A 173 -7.02 -2.34 -9.18
N LYS A 174 -7.16 -1.45 -10.17
CA LYS A 174 -6.08 -0.54 -10.57
C LYS A 174 -5.62 0.32 -9.41
N GLN A 175 -6.55 0.93 -8.69
CA GLN A 175 -6.27 1.78 -7.54
C GLN A 175 -5.68 1.01 -6.36
N MET A 176 -6.08 -0.25 -6.14
CA MET A 176 -5.48 -1.11 -5.11
C MET A 176 -4.04 -1.51 -5.45
N ALA A 177 -3.71 -1.69 -6.73
CA ALA A 177 -2.36 -1.99 -7.18
C ALA A 177 -1.45 -0.74 -7.22
N ASP A 178 -2.02 0.46 -7.47
CA ASP A 178 -1.28 1.71 -7.66
C ASP A 178 -0.40 2.13 -6.47
N PRO A 179 -0.76 1.93 -5.18
CA PRO A 179 0.09 2.29 -4.04
C PRO A 179 1.47 1.65 -4.07
N THR A 180 1.62 0.49 -4.69
CA THR A 180 2.93 -0.17 -4.86
C THR A 180 3.83 0.61 -5.82
N TYR A 181 3.25 1.28 -6.80
CA TYR A 181 3.94 1.99 -7.87
C TYR A 181 3.82 3.51 -7.76
N GLY A 182 2.74 4.01 -7.15
CA GLY A 182 2.44 5.43 -7.01
C GLY A 182 3.41 6.24 -6.14
N LEU A 183 4.36 5.57 -5.46
CA LEU A 183 5.44 6.20 -4.71
C LEU A 183 6.37 7.05 -5.59
N ILE A 184 6.55 6.65 -6.86
CA ILE A 184 7.55 7.25 -7.76
C ILE A 184 7.16 8.69 -8.11
N PRO A 185 8.03 9.69 -7.84
CA PRO A 185 7.77 11.09 -8.20
C PRO A 185 8.02 11.35 -9.69
N ASP A 186 7.47 12.46 -10.17
CA ASP A 186 7.69 12.95 -11.54
C ASP A 186 9.07 13.63 -11.65
N GLY A 187 10.15 12.86 -11.55
CA GLY A 187 11.53 13.30 -11.69
C GLY A 187 12.34 13.34 -10.39
N PRO A 188 13.64 13.72 -10.50
CA PRO A 188 14.59 13.68 -9.39
C PRO A 188 14.21 14.61 -8.24
N LYS A 189 14.49 14.21 -7.00
CA LYS A 189 14.19 14.94 -5.76
C LYS A 189 15.46 15.26 -4.97
N ALA A 190 15.58 16.50 -4.54
CA ALA A 190 16.55 16.91 -3.53
C ALA A 190 16.03 16.59 -2.11
N VAL A 191 16.92 16.55 -1.13
CA VAL A 191 16.53 16.34 0.28
C VAL A 191 15.55 17.43 0.71
N ASN A 192 14.45 17.01 1.34
CA ASN A 192 13.28 17.77 1.75
C ASN A 192 12.33 18.19 0.61
N ASP A 193 12.58 17.82 -0.63
CA ASP A 193 11.57 17.94 -1.68
C ASP A 193 10.33 17.10 -1.35
N THR A 194 9.17 17.62 -1.71
CA THR A 194 7.89 16.95 -1.49
C THR A 194 7.17 16.69 -2.80
N TRP A 195 6.32 15.66 -2.80
CA TRP A 195 5.34 15.42 -3.88
C TRP A 195 4.09 14.78 -3.30
N GLU A 196 3.01 14.79 -4.07
CA GLU A 196 1.73 14.21 -3.66
C GLU A 196 1.22 13.25 -4.73
N LYS A 197 0.55 12.20 -4.28
CA LYS A 197 -0.29 11.34 -5.11
C LYS A 197 -1.68 11.31 -4.51
N LYS A 198 -2.67 11.52 -5.37
CA LYS A 198 -4.09 11.53 -5.00
C LYS A 198 -4.81 10.44 -5.77
N GLN A 199 -5.67 9.72 -5.09
CA GLN A 199 -6.50 8.68 -5.68
C GLN A 199 -7.85 8.60 -4.97
N THR A 200 -8.86 8.08 -5.68
CA THR A 200 -10.16 7.79 -5.09
C THR A 200 -10.40 6.29 -5.22
N LEU A 201 -10.38 5.57 -4.11
CA LEU A 201 -10.73 4.16 -4.07
C LEU A 201 -12.25 4.03 -3.99
N ASN A 202 -12.87 3.62 -5.08
CA ASN A 202 -14.32 3.39 -5.14
C ASN A 202 -14.62 1.92 -4.82
N LEU A 203 -15.34 1.68 -3.71
CA LEU A 203 -15.77 0.36 -3.26
C LEU A 203 -17.28 0.14 -3.49
N GLY A 204 -17.83 0.81 -4.49
CA GLY A 204 -19.24 0.66 -4.90
C GLY A 204 -20.20 0.92 -3.74
N PRO A 205 -20.98 -0.12 -3.33
CA PRO A 205 -22.02 0.04 -2.30
C PRO A 205 -21.50 0.33 -0.89
N ILE A 206 -20.20 0.20 -0.67
CA ILE A 206 -19.56 0.56 0.61
C ILE A 206 -19.20 2.05 0.64
N GLY A 207 -19.13 2.71 -0.53
CA GLY A 207 -18.73 4.09 -0.68
C GLY A 207 -17.35 4.24 -1.30
N SER A 208 -16.73 5.39 -1.11
CA SER A 208 -15.40 5.67 -1.65
C SER A 208 -14.50 6.37 -0.63
N TYR A 209 -13.20 6.26 -0.85
CA TYR A 209 -12.18 6.93 -0.06
C TYR A 209 -11.33 7.81 -0.97
N ASP A 210 -11.32 9.11 -0.71
CA ASP A 210 -10.32 10.01 -1.29
C ASP A 210 -9.06 9.91 -0.44
N VAL A 211 -7.97 9.46 -1.04
CA VAL A 211 -6.69 9.26 -0.37
C VAL A 211 -5.66 10.20 -0.96
N THR A 212 -4.93 10.90 -0.11
CA THR A 212 -3.76 11.69 -0.49
C THR A 212 -2.55 11.18 0.27
N TYR A 213 -1.51 10.82 -0.46
CA TYR A 213 -0.19 10.53 0.09
C TYR A 213 0.71 11.72 -0.17
N LYS A 214 1.18 12.36 0.88
CA LYS A 214 2.22 13.39 0.79
C LYS A 214 3.55 12.77 1.16
N PHE A 215 4.49 12.80 0.25
CA PHE A 215 5.83 12.26 0.40
C PHE A 215 6.83 13.38 0.64
N THR A 216 7.88 13.09 1.42
CA THR A 216 9.02 13.97 1.64
C THR A 216 10.31 13.14 1.56
N TYR A 217 11.19 13.47 0.63
CA TYR A 217 12.50 12.81 0.56
C TYR A 217 13.41 13.31 1.68
N LYS A 218 13.95 12.41 2.48
CA LYS A 218 14.78 12.73 3.64
C LYS A 218 16.29 12.43 3.45
N GLY A 219 16.68 12.06 2.22
CA GLY A 219 18.04 11.64 1.96
C GLY A 219 18.24 10.14 2.20
N LYS A 220 19.47 9.74 2.44
CA LYS A 220 19.80 8.35 2.76
C LYS A 220 19.40 7.99 4.18
N GLU A 221 18.93 6.77 4.38
CA GLU A 221 18.70 6.21 5.71
C GLU A 221 20.03 6.06 6.43
N PRO A 222 20.16 6.55 7.69
CA PRO A 222 21.42 6.47 8.41
C PRO A 222 22.02 5.07 8.44
N GLY A 223 23.28 4.95 7.99
CA GLY A 223 24.02 3.68 7.94
C GLY A 223 23.59 2.72 6.81
N LYS A 224 22.73 3.16 5.88
CA LYS A 224 22.27 2.35 4.73
C LYS A 224 22.44 3.09 3.41
N THR A 225 22.42 2.33 2.31
CA THR A 225 22.40 2.87 0.94
C THR A 225 20.99 3.19 0.44
N LEU A 226 19.97 2.94 1.26
CA LEU A 226 18.56 3.12 0.96
C LEU A 226 18.14 4.59 1.04
N ASP A 227 17.24 5.00 0.17
CA ASP A 227 16.62 6.32 0.19
C ASP A 227 15.43 6.33 1.14
N ARG A 228 15.41 7.28 2.08
CA ARG A 228 14.34 7.45 3.06
C ARG A 228 13.31 8.44 2.56
N ILE A 229 12.06 8.01 2.52
CA ILE A 229 10.91 8.82 2.15
C ILE A 229 9.92 8.77 3.30
N GLU A 230 9.63 9.93 3.89
CA GLU A 230 8.54 10.06 4.87
C GLU A 230 7.22 10.20 4.13
N VAL A 231 6.17 9.59 4.67
CA VAL A 231 4.83 9.55 4.08
C VAL A 231 3.82 10.09 5.08
N ALA A 232 2.99 11.03 4.66
CA ALA A 232 1.84 11.50 5.43
C ALA A 232 0.56 11.13 4.66
N PRO A 233 -0.07 9.97 4.97
CA PRO A 233 -1.33 9.60 4.36
C PRO A 233 -2.47 10.41 4.97
N SER A 234 -3.41 10.85 4.13
CA SER A 234 -4.68 11.40 4.55
C SER A 234 -5.81 10.76 3.78
N LEU A 235 -6.94 10.57 4.44
CA LEU A 235 -8.08 9.87 3.89
C LEU A 235 -9.37 10.54 4.31
N THR A 236 -10.31 10.67 3.36
CA THR A 236 -11.68 11.13 3.61
C THR A 236 -12.65 10.15 2.95
N TYR A 237 -13.64 9.71 3.72
CA TYR A 237 -14.67 8.81 3.25
C TYR A 237 -15.83 9.58 2.61
N LYS A 238 -16.43 9.00 1.58
CA LYS A 238 -17.67 9.43 0.97
C LYS A 238 -18.65 8.25 0.93
N ALA A 239 -19.85 8.47 1.45
CA ALA A 239 -20.90 7.47 1.38
C ALA A 239 -21.28 7.15 -0.08
N PRO A 240 -21.81 5.95 -0.36
CA PRO A 240 -22.25 5.60 -1.71
C PRO A 240 -23.42 6.47 -2.14
N THR A 241 -23.45 6.84 -3.42
CA THR A 241 -24.56 7.60 -4.02
C THR A 241 -25.78 6.72 -4.33
N GLU A 242 -25.53 5.42 -4.51
CA GLU A 242 -26.59 4.45 -4.85
C GLU A 242 -26.68 3.37 -3.78
N ALA A 243 -27.91 3.08 -3.34
CA ALA A 243 -28.17 1.97 -2.44
C ALA A 243 -27.96 0.64 -3.20
N ALA A 244 -27.09 -0.22 -2.69
CA ALA A 244 -26.92 -1.55 -3.28
C ALA A 244 -28.00 -2.51 -2.77
N ASP A 245 -28.81 -3.03 -3.68
CA ASP A 245 -29.71 -4.13 -3.36
C ASP A 245 -28.92 -5.41 -3.13
N GLY A 246 -29.40 -6.24 -2.21
CA GLY A 246 -28.83 -7.56 -1.89
C GLY A 246 -27.71 -7.55 -0.86
N LEU A 247 -27.37 -6.41 -0.24
CA LEU A 247 -26.50 -6.37 0.95
C LEU A 247 -27.33 -6.48 2.25
N LEU A 248 -26.74 -7.08 3.28
CA LEU A 248 -27.34 -7.17 4.62
C LEU A 248 -27.47 -5.81 5.31
N PHE A 249 -26.71 -4.81 4.84
CA PHE A 249 -26.71 -3.45 5.34
C PHE A 249 -26.55 -2.45 4.20
N LYS A 250 -26.97 -1.22 4.43
CA LYS A 250 -26.78 -0.09 3.50
C LYS A 250 -26.15 1.07 4.24
N ILE A 251 -25.10 1.66 3.68
CA ILE A 251 -24.47 2.86 4.25
C ILE A 251 -25.15 4.07 3.59
N LYS A 252 -25.79 4.93 4.40
CA LYS A 252 -26.48 6.13 3.93
C LYS A 252 -25.65 7.40 4.01
N ALA A 253 -24.81 7.50 5.04
CA ALA A 253 -23.96 8.66 5.29
C ALA A 253 -22.70 8.24 6.04
N GLY A 254 -21.65 9.07 5.96
CA GLY A 254 -20.43 8.86 6.72
C GLY A 254 -19.54 10.09 6.74
N THR A 255 -18.79 10.24 7.82
CA THR A 255 -17.86 11.35 8.07
C THR A 255 -16.46 10.86 8.45
N LEU A 256 -16.08 9.62 8.03
CA LEU A 256 -14.76 9.08 8.37
C LEU A 256 -13.66 9.90 7.71
N GLU A 257 -12.67 10.30 8.51
CA GLU A 257 -11.50 11.00 8.03
C GLU A 257 -10.25 10.61 8.82
N SER A 258 -9.08 10.83 8.24
CA SER A 258 -7.83 10.60 8.94
C SER A 258 -7.63 11.64 10.05
N LYS A 259 -7.08 11.17 11.18
CA LYS A 259 -6.70 11.99 12.32
C LYS A 259 -5.19 11.91 12.53
N PRO A 260 -4.58 12.88 13.22
CA PRO A 260 -3.20 12.76 13.64
C PRO A 260 -2.95 11.46 14.41
N LEU A 261 -1.79 10.88 14.19
CA LEU A 261 -1.35 9.72 14.96
C LEU A 261 -1.17 10.07 16.43
N ASP A 262 -1.40 9.10 17.31
CA ASP A 262 -1.23 9.30 18.75
C ASP A 262 0.25 9.51 19.09
N ALA A 263 0.50 10.15 20.22
CA ALA A 263 1.85 10.40 20.72
C ALA A 263 2.63 9.09 20.89
N GLY A 264 3.85 9.04 20.35
CA GLY A 264 4.72 7.86 20.39
C GLY A 264 4.57 6.91 19.19
N GLN A 265 3.57 7.09 18.33
CA GLN A 265 3.51 6.35 17.07
C GLN A 265 4.59 6.85 16.09
N LYS A 266 5.24 5.88 15.42
CA LYS A 266 6.31 6.21 14.47
C LYS A 266 5.72 6.85 13.21
N PRO A 267 6.41 7.83 12.60
CA PRO A 267 6.01 8.37 11.31
C PRO A 267 6.04 7.27 10.24
N SER A 268 5.16 7.40 9.26
CA SER A 268 5.18 6.49 8.12
C SER A 268 6.43 6.75 7.28
N VAL A 269 7.13 5.67 6.92
CA VAL A 269 8.41 5.72 6.21
C VAL A 269 8.45 4.63 5.16
N VAL A 270 8.99 4.97 4.00
CA VAL A 270 9.37 4.03 2.94
C VAL A 270 10.89 4.11 2.76
N LEU A 271 11.53 2.96 2.71
CA LEU A 271 12.94 2.81 2.33
C LEU A 271 12.99 2.26 0.90
N PHE A 272 13.50 3.08 0.00
CA PHE A 272 13.62 2.75 -1.41
C PHE A 272 15.05 2.35 -1.74
N ASN A 273 15.20 1.23 -2.45
CA ASN A 273 16.49 0.75 -2.93
C ASN A 273 16.67 1.19 -4.39
N ALA A 274 17.47 2.23 -4.61
CA ALA A 274 17.76 2.74 -5.95
C ALA A 274 18.52 1.75 -6.84
N THR A 275 19.26 0.78 -6.24
CA THR A 275 19.98 -0.26 -6.99
C THR A 275 18.99 -1.25 -7.61
N THR A 276 18.03 -1.74 -6.84
CA THR A 276 17.01 -2.69 -7.33
C THR A 276 15.79 -1.99 -7.93
N GLY A 277 15.65 -0.66 -7.72
CA GLY A 277 14.51 0.13 -8.18
C GLY A 277 13.20 -0.28 -7.49
N ARG A 278 13.23 -0.61 -6.20
CA ARG A 278 12.07 -1.15 -5.48
C ARG A 278 12.02 -0.70 -4.03
N ILE A 279 10.85 -0.83 -3.43
CA ILE A 279 10.67 -0.68 -1.99
C ILE A 279 11.37 -1.84 -1.30
N GLU A 280 12.34 -1.54 -0.43
CA GLU A 280 13.02 -2.51 0.44
C GLU A 280 12.20 -2.78 1.70
N SER A 281 11.67 -1.72 2.31
CA SER A 281 10.73 -1.80 3.41
C SER A 281 9.85 -0.56 3.48
N ALA A 282 8.65 -0.70 4.05
CA ALA A 282 7.79 0.41 4.36
C ALA A 282 7.03 0.18 5.67
N THR A 283 6.72 1.25 6.35
CA THR A 283 5.76 1.28 7.45
C THR A 283 4.82 2.44 7.21
N ILE A 284 3.52 2.17 7.09
CA ILE A 284 2.48 3.19 6.88
C ILE A 284 1.48 3.07 8.02
N SER A 285 1.31 4.13 8.77
CA SER A 285 0.35 4.20 9.87
C SER A 285 -0.75 5.20 9.55
N LEU A 286 -1.98 4.86 9.90
CA LEU A 286 -3.18 5.66 9.65
C LEU A 286 -4.12 5.54 10.85
N LYS A 287 -4.68 6.67 11.28
CA LYS A 287 -5.76 6.72 12.25
C LYS A 287 -6.98 7.34 11.59
N LEU A 288 -8.14 6.67 11.69
CA LEU A 288 -9.42 7.13 11.15
C LEU A 288 -10.40 7.31 12.29
N LYS A 289 -11.26 8.32 12.20
CA LYS A 289 -12.36 8.53 13.12
C LYS A 289 -13.51 9.23 12.43
N GLY A 290 -14.73 8.86 12.80
CA GLY A 290 -15.95 9.50 12.33
C GLY A 290 -17.18 8.64 12.58
N ASP A 291 -18.27 9.05 11.96
CA ASP A 291 -19.58 8.42 12.10
C ASP A 291 -20.02 7.81 10.77
N LEU A 292 -20.81 6.74 10.87
CA LEU A 292 -21.55 6.16 9.76
C LEU A 292 -23.03 6.08 10.13
N THR A 293 -23.92 6.29 9.17
CA THR A 293 -25.34 5.91 9.28
C THR A 293 -25.56 4.67 8.44
N VAL A 294 -25.90 3.57 9.11
CA VAL A 294 -26.05 2.25 8.48
C VAL A 294 -27.48 1.78 8.66
N THR A 295 -28.15 1.37 7.58
CA THR A 295 -29.47 0.73 7.64
C THR A 295 -29.31 -0.78 7.71
N ILE A 296 -29.82 -1.40 8.76
CA ILE A 296 -29.82 -2.86 8.97
C ILE A 296 -31.26 -3.28 9.23
N GLY A 297 -31.80 -4.23 8.43
CA GLY A 297 -33.19 -4.67 8.57
C GLY A 297 -34.22 -3.54 8.43
N GLY A 298 -33.91 -2.49 7.66
CA GLY A 298 -34.81 -1.33 7.45
C GLY A 298 -34.67 -0.24 8.53
N THR A 299 -33.87 -0.43 9.58
CA THR A 299 -33.68 0.53 10.66
C THR A 299 -32.34 1.25 10.52
N ASP A 300 -32.37 2.59 10.57
CA ASP A 300 -31.16 3.42 10.54
C ASP A 300 -30.49 3.42 11.92
N THR A 301 -29.21 3.08 11.92
CA THR A 301 -28.39 3.01 13.12
C THR A 301 -27.17 3.90 12.94
N LYS A 302 -26.92 4.77 13.91
CA LYS A 302 -25.67 5.53 13.96
C LYS A 302 -24.55 4.65 14.54
N VAL A 303 -23.42 4.64 13.86
CA VAL A 303 -22.20 3.91 14.23
C VAL A 303 -21.07 4.90 14.33
N GLU A 304 -20.45 5.03 15.51
CA GLU A 304 -19.20 5.76 15.67
C GLU A 304 -18.06 4.77 15.43
N LEU A 305 -17.04 5.20 14.68
CA LEU A 305 -15.90 4.36 14.34
C LEU A 305 -14.59 5.08 14.64
N GLU A 306 -13.71 4.40 15.36
CA GLU A 306 -12.31 4.78 15.51
C GLU A 306 -11.44 3.59 15.12
N GLN A 307 -10.48 3.83 14.20
CA GLN A 307 -9.61 2.79 13.67
C GLN A 307 -8.17 3.29 13.68
N THR A 308 -7.27 2.43 14.14
CA THR A 308 -5.83 2.59 13.96
C THR A 308 -5.32 1.43 13.11
N GLN A 309 -4.57 1.76 12.09
CA GLN A 309 -3.99 0.78 11.17
C GLN A 309 -2.49 1.03 11.01
N THR A 310 -1.72 -0.05 11.00
CA THR A 310 -0.31 -0.02 10.62
C THR A 310 -0.06 -1.11 9.59
N THR A 311 0.46 -0.73 8.44
CA THR A 311 0.87 -1.64 7.38
C THR A 311 2.38 -1.61 7.24
N THR A 312 3.02 -2.78 7.27
CA THR A 312 4.44 -2.94 6.94
C THR A 312 4.58 -3.70 5.63
N VAL A 313 5.59 -3.33 4.87
CA VAL A 313 5.98 -4.02 3.63
C VAL A 313 7.46 -4.35 3.73
N ASP A 314 7.81 -5.60 3.45
CA ASP A 314 9.18 -6.05 3.28
C ASP A 314 9.34 -6.53 1.83
N GLY A 315 10.38 -6.03 1.14
CA GLY A 315 10.73 -6.40 -0.24
C GLY A 315 11.94 -7.34 -0.28
N SER A 316 11.95 -8.30 -1.21
CA SER A 316 13.05 -9.26 -1.38
C SER A 316 13.17 -9.72 -2.84
N ASN A 317 14.35 -10.21 -3.21
CA ASN A 317 14.56 -10.97 -4.45
C ASN A 317 14.23 -12.46 -4.28
N ASP A 318 14.15 -12.94 -3.05
CA ASP A 318 13.82 -14.31 -2.70
C ASP A 318 12.45 -14.40 -2.03
N SER A 319 11.81 -15.57 -2.12
CA SER A 319 10.51 -15.79 -1.49
C SER A 319 10.57 -15.52 0.01
N LEU A 320 9.57 -14.80 0.50
CA LEU A 320 9.39 -14.45 1.92
C LEU A 320 8.44 -15.41 2.65
N LEU A 321 7.99 -16.49 1.97
CA LEU A 321 7.21 -17.53 2.62
C LEU A 321 8.01 -18.23 3.71
N PRO A 322 7.41 -18.54 4.87
CA PRO A 322 8.05 -19.37 5.87
C PRO A 322 8.47 -20.73 5.30
N GLY A 323 9.75 -21.09 5.45
CA GLY A 323 10.29 -22.37 4.96
C GLY A 323 10.63 -22.41 3.46
N ALA A 324 10.51 -21.30 2.73
CA ALA A 324 10.99 -21.23 1.36
C ALA A 324 12.51 -21.36 1.32
N THR A 325 13.02 -22.19 0.41
CA THR A 325 14.46 -22.29 0.16
C THR A 325 14.88 -21.11 -0.74
N PRO A 326 15.96 -20.38 -0.43
CA PRO A 326 16.47 -19.34 -1.32
C PRO A 326 16.73 -19.91 -2.73
N ALA A 327 16.42 -19.14 -3.77
CA ALA A 327 16.69 -19.54 -5.14
C ALA A 327 18.18 -19.80 -5.31
N THR A 328 18.54 -21.00 -5.75
CA THR A 328 19.95 -21.32 -6.03
C THR A 328 20.44 -20.38 -7.16
N PRO A 329 21.57 -19.67 -6.99
CA PRO A 329 22.10 -18.83 -8.04
C PRO A 329 22.30 -19.67 -9.32
N PRO A 330 22.03 -19.15 -10.51
CA PRO A 330 22.28 -19.87 -11.75
C PRO A 330 23.74 -20.29 -11.77
N THR A 331 23.96 -21.61 -11.93
CA THR A 331 25.30 -22.18 -12.05
C THR A 331 25.99 -21.52 -13.25
N ALA A 332 27.14 -20.90 -13.00
CA ALA A 332 27.93 -20.31 -14.08
C ALA A 332 28.19 -21.35 -15.18
N PRO A 333 28.08 -20.97 -16.47
CA PRO A 333 28.36 -21.90 -17.56
C PRO A 333 29.76 -22.48 -17.38
N ALA A 334 29.87 -23.81 -17.50
CA ALA A 334 31.16 -24.48 -17.43
C ALA A 334 32.10 -23.89 -18.51
N PRO A 335 33.39 -23.62 -18.17
CA PRO A 335 34.32 -23.11 -19.16
C PRO A 335 34.47 -24.10 -20.32
N PRO A 336 34.63 -23.60 -21.56
CA PRO A 336 34.75 -24.47 -22.73
C PRO A 336 35.96 -25.40 -22.56
N LYS A 337 35.71 -26.68 -22.71
CA LYS A 337 36.81 -27.69 -22.74
C LYS A 337 37.75 -27.34 -23.90
N LYS A 338 39.02 -27.13 -23.59
CA LYS A 338 40.08 -27.00 -24.58
C LYS A 338 40.36 -28.31 -25.26
#